data_7c4f63ac273173e049adf52e3df1aea0
#
_entry.id   7c4f63ac273173e049adf52e3df1aea0
#
_cell.length_a   1.000
_cell.length_b   1.000
_cell.length_c   1.000
_cell.angle_alpha   90.00
_cell.angle_beta   90.00
_cell.angle_gamma   90.00
#
_symmetry.space_group_name_H-M   'P 1'
#
loop_
_entity.id
_entity.type
_entity.pdbx_description
1 polymer ?
#
loop_
_entity_poly.entity_id
_entity_poly.type
_entity_poly.pdbx_seq_one_letter_code
_entity_poly.pdbx_strand_id
1 'polypeptide(L)'
;MNRRIQAGSTLIEVLVAVLLLAFGILALGVMLSFTVQMPKLSGYRATAVNLASSYIERIRANPEGFSSSGYGSVDKVSSYDSSLSKLSIDTTKTCAYPVCDMNTLATMDFQEMKVAVRAELPAGGLFMQRDSSSGTASTTEGNLWIVWQEPRTFAALNPLLFSDNCPAEVTDTYTDPKPRCLYVRFKL
;
A
#
# COMPACT_ATOMS: atom_id res chain seq x y z
N MET A 1 23.22 -52.99 47.37
CA MET A 1 23.80 -51.89 46.57
C MET A 1 23.59 -52.22 45.07
N ASN A 2 22.55 -51.67 44.44
CA ASN A 2 22.29 -51.87 43.01
C ASN A 2 23.19 -50.93 42.19
N ARG A 3 24.19 -51.46 41.54
CA ARG A 3 24.93 -50.75 40.51
C ARG A 3 24.01 -50.54 39.31
N ARG A 4 23.60 -49.30 39.09
CA ARG A 4 22.98 -48.90 37.81
C ARG A 4 24.02 -49.00 36.72
N ILE A 5 23.80 -49.89 35.73
CA ILE A 5 24.62 -50.00 34.54
C ILE A 5 24.32 -48.72 33.75
N GLN A 6 25.27 -47.81 33.65
CA GLN A 6 25.20 -46.68 32.71
C GLN A 6 25.38 -47.23 31.28
N ALA A 7 24.29 -47.31 30.54
CA ALA A 7 24.35 -47.54 29.10
C ALA A 7 24.89 -46.25 28.43
N GLY A 8 26.07 -46.34 27.83
CA GLY A 8 26.63 -45.23 27.04
C GLY A 8 25.79 -45.01 25.77
N SER A 9 25.46 -43.76 25.46
CA SER A 9 24.81 -43.39 24.19
C SER A 9 25.68 -43.82 23.02
N THR A 10 25.09 -44.41 22.01
CA THR A 10 25.81 -44.84 20.82
C THR A 10 26.10 -43.63 19.93
N LEU A 11 27.19 -43.64 19.19
CA LEU A 11 27.59 -42.55 18.30
C LEU A 11 26.51 -42.24 17.24
N ILE A 12 25.77 -43.26 16.81
CA ILE A 12 24.66 -43.11 15.87
C ILE A 12 23.46 -42.39 16.49
N GLU A 13 23.18 -42.61 17.77
CA GLU A 13 22.09 -41.98 18.51
C GLU A 13 22.32 -40.46 18.62
N VAL A 14 23.56 -40.05 18.91
CA VAL A 14 23.94 -38.63 18.93
C VAL A 14 23.84 -38.00 17.54
N LEU A 15 24.28 -38.70 16.51
CA LEU A 15 24.16 -38.22 15.12
C LEU A 15 22.70 -38.01 14.72
N VAL A 16 21.82 -38.95 15.02
CA VAL A 16 20.39 -38.83 14.71
C VAL A 16 19.75 -37.71 15.53
N ALA A 17 20.10 -37.56 16.80
CA ALA A 17 19.59 -36.48 17.64
C ALA A 17 19.97 -35.08 17.11
N VAL A 18 21.24 -34.89 16.69
CA VAL A 18 21.71 -33.62 16.10
C VAL A 18 21.03 -33.34 14.78
N LEU A 19 20.82 -34.37 13.96
CA LEU A 19 20.13 -34.24 12.66
C LEU A 19 18.68 -33.80 12.87
N LEU A 20 17.94 -34.41 13.79
CA LEU A 20 16.55 -34.03 14.12
C LEU A 20 16.49 -32.61 14.71
N LEU A 21 17.45 -32.27 15.57
CA LEU A 21 17.56 -30.90 16.12
C LEU A 21 17.77 -29.86 15.01
N ALA A 22 18.64 -30.16 14.04
CA ALA A 22 18.91 -29.26 12.93
C ALA A 22 17.65 -29.03 12.07
N PHE A 23 16.88 -30.06 11.76
CA PHE A 23 15.60 -29.91 11.06
C PHE A 23 14.59 -29.10 11.88
N GLY A 24 14.54 -29.32 13.18
CA GLY A 24 13.65 -28.55 14.08
C GLY A 24 13.97 -27.05 14.06
N ILE A 25 15.25 -26.69 14.14
CA ILE A 25 15.67 -25.28 14.10
C ILE A 25 15.37 -24.63 12.72
N LEU A 26 15.60 -25.37 11.62
CA LEU A 26 15.24 -24.87 10.28
C LEU A 26 13.75 -24.60 10.13
N ALA A 27 12.91 -25.51 10.62
CA ALA A 27 11.46 -25.35 10.58
C ALA A 27 10.99 -24.13 11.39
N LEU A 28 11.55 -23.89 12.56
CA LEU A 28 11.27 -22.72 13.38
C LEU A 28 11.72 -21.41 12.69
N GLY A 29 12.87 -21.42 12.01
CA GLY A 29 13.37 -20.27 11.27
C GLY A 29 12.42 -19.82 10.15
N VAL A 30 11.83 -20.77 9.41
CA VAL A 30 10.82 -20.48 8.39
C VAL A 30 9.57 -19.88 9.03
N MET A 31 9.04 -20.46 10.11
CA MET A 31 7.87 -19.92 10.81
C MET A 31 8.09 -18.49 11.32
N LEU A 32 9.26 -18.20 11.90
CA LEU A 32 9.59 -16.86 12.37
C LEU A 32 9.59 -15.84 11.21
N SER A 33 10.10 -16.21 10.04
CA SER A 33 10.07 -15.35 8.86
C SER A 33 8.65 -14.95 8.49
N PHE A 34 7.70 -15.88 8.47
CA PHE A 34 6.29 -15.60 8.20
C PHE A 34 5.67 -14.69 9.27
N THR A 35 5.93 -14.98 10.54
CA THR A 35 5.34 -14.23 11.66
C THR A 35 5.72 -12.75 11.64
N VAL A 36 6.92 -12.40 11.20
CA VAL A 36 7.38 -11.01 11.10
C VAL A 36 6.82 -10.30 9.85
N GLN A 37 6.56 -11.04 8.80
CA GLN A 37 6.13 -10.46 7.52
C GLN A 37 4.62 -10.17 7.48
N MET A 38 3.78 -11.03 8.04
CA MET A 38 2.33 -10.87 8.05
C MET A 38 1.84 -9.55 8.67
N PRO A 39 2.36 -9.07 9.82
CA PRO A 39 1.97 -7.78 10.37
C PRO A 39 2.29 -6.59 9.46
N LYS A 40 3.35 -6.67 8.66
CA LYS A 40 3.71 -5.59 7.72
C LYS A 40 2.67 -5.42 6.63
N LEU A 41 2.14 -6.51 6.08
CA LEU A 41 1.10 -6.46 5.05
C LEU A 41 -0.21 -5.88 5.58
N SER A 42 -0.61 -6.29 6.78
CA SER A 42 -1.76 -5.71 7.47
C SER A 42 -1.52 -4.22 7.76
N GLY A 43 -0.29 -3.85 8.14
CA GLY A 43 0.14 -2.48 8.34
C GLY A 43 -0.05 -1.61 7.11
N TYR A 44 0.39 -2.06 5.93
CA TYR A 44 0.22 -1.30 4.69
C TYR A 44 -1.26 -1.02 4.37
N ARG A 45 -2.14 -1.99 4.58
CA ARG A 45 -3.58 -1.79 4.39
C ARG A 45 -4.17 -0.79 5.38
N ALA A 46 -3.80 -0.88 6.65
CA ALA A 46 -4.24 0.08 7.67
C ALA A 46 -3.74 1.50 7.35
N THR A 47 -2.49 1.65 6.95
CA THR A 47 -1.92 2.92 6.50
C THR A 47 -2.65 3.46 5.27
N ALA A 48 -2.93 2.62 4.27
CA ALA A 48 -3.69 3.02 3.09
C ALA A 48 -5.09 3.52 3.43
N VAL A 49 -5.80 2.87 4.36
CA VAL A 49 -7.13 3.32 4.83
C VAL A 49 -7.04 4.67 5.52
N ASN A 50 -6.04 4.88 6.39
CA ASN A 50 -5.85 6.15 7.08
C ASN A 50 -5.52 7.29 6.10
N LEU A 51 -4.67 7.04 5.12
CA LEU A 51 -4.33 8.00 4.08
C LEU A 51 -5.55 8.33 3.21
N ALA A 52 -6.32 7.33 2.79
CA ALA A 52 -7.56 7.54 2.03
C ALA A 52 -8.57 8.39 2.81
N SER A 53 -8.79 8.08 4.08
CA SER A 53 -9.69 8.84 4.95
C SER A 53 -9.22 10.28 5.11
N SER A 54 -7.93 10.50 5.39
CA SER A 54 -7.35 11.84 5.52
C SER A 54 -7.53 12.66 4.24
N TYR A 55 -7.34 12.05 3.07
CA TYR A 55 -7.50 12.73 1.80
C TYR A 55 -8.96 13.08 1.50
N ILE A 56 -9.88 12.17 1.77
CA ILE A 56 -11.31 12.41 1.59
C ILE A 56 -11.79 13.56 2.50
N GLU A 57 -11.31 13.65 3.73
CA GLU A 57 -11.65 14.77 4.62
C GLU A 57 -11.11 16.11 4.11
N ARG A 58 -9.92 16.14 3.51
CA ARG A 58 -9.40 17.35 2.84
C ARG A 58 -10.29 17.78 1.67
N ILE A 59 -10.73 16.82 0.84
CA ILE A 59 -11.65 17.09 -0.26
C ILE A 59 -12.99 17.63 0.27
N ARG A 60 -13.51 17.07 1.37
CA ARG A 60 -14.73 17.55 2.03
C ARG A 60 -14.61 18.96 2.57
N ALA A 61 -13.42 19.33 3.01
CA ALA A 61 -13.15 20.70 3.47
C ALA A 61 -13.10 21.73 2.31
N ASN A 62 -12.90 21.27 1.07
CA ASN A 62 -12.83 22.13 -0.11
C ASN A 62 -13.67 21.56 -1.28
N PRO A 63 -15.01 21.49 -1.14
CA PRO A 63 -15.89 20.89 -2.15
C PRO A 63 -15.88 21.64 -3.48
N GLU A 64 -15.67 22.96 -3.45
CA GLU A 64 -15.56 23.78 -4.65
C GLU A 64 -14.33 23.44 -5.49
N GLY A 65 -13.18 23.15 -4.81
CA GLY A 65 -11.98 22.67 -5.45
C GLY A 65 -12.17 21.32 -6.13
N PHE A 66 -13.02 20.46 -5.56
CA PHE A 66 -13.39 19.19 -6.18
C PHE A 66 -14.30 19.40 -7.40
N SER A 67 -15.33 20.21 -7.28
CA SER A 67 -16.28 20.48 -8.37
C SER A 67 -15.61 21.19 -9.58
N SER A 68 -14.66 22.06 -9.32
CA SER A 68 -13.90 22.81 -10.32
C SER A 68 -12.71 22.07 -10.92
N SER A 69 -12.52 20.81 -10.57
CA SER A 69 -11.41 19.95 -11.02
C SER A 69 -10.05 20.24 -10.39
N GLY A 70 -9.98 20.98 -9.30
CA GLY A 70 -8.73 21.29 -8.60
C GLY A 70 -8.04 20.06 -7.97
N TYR A 71 -8.81 19.08 -7.51
CA TYR A 71 -8.30 17.79 -7.02
C TYR A 71 -8.04 16.79 -8.14
N GLY A 72 -7.12 17.12 -9.03
CA GLY A 72 -6.88 16.28 -10.18
C GLY A 72 -7.97 16.54 -11.21
N SER A 73 -7.78 17.62 -11.91
CA SER A 73 -8.54 17.93 -13.09
C SER A 73 -8.59 16.70 -13.98
N VAL A 74 -9.77 16.16 -14.10
CA VAL A 74 -10.09 15.25 -15.18
C VAL A 74 -9.24 13.99 -15.22
N ASP A 75 -9.85 12.91 -14.86
CA ASP A 75 -9.57 11.70 -15.61
C ASP A 75 -8.24 11.00 -15.32
N LYS A 76 -7.79 10.68 -14.22
CA LYS A 76 -6.71 9.68 -14.13
C LYS A 76 -5.33 10.23 -13.76
N VAL A 77 -5.20 10.78 -12.60
CA VAL A 77 -3.86 11.14 -12.11
C VAL A 77 -3.27 9.96 -11.34
N SER A 78 -2.42 9.19 -11.98
CA SER A 78 -1.62 8.18 -11.30
C SER A 78 -0.26 8.76 -10.93
N SER A 79 0.11 8.61 -9.67
CA SER A 79 1.46 8.88 -9.19
C SER A 79 2.22 7.59 -8.84
N TYR A 80 1.65 6.45 -9.19
CA TYR A 80 2.29 5.16 -8.98
C TYR A 80 3.53 5.04 -9.85
N ASP A 81 4.65 4.68 -9.24
CA ASP A 81 5.90 4.42 -9.92
C ASP A 81 6.65 3.29 -9.19
N SER A 82 6.82 2.17 -9.87
CA SER A 82 7.52 1.00 -9.36
C SER A 82 9.02 1.22 -9.18
N SER A 83 9.59 2.29 -9.74
CA SER A 83 11.02 2.59 -9.64
C SER A 83 11.46 3.03 -8.25
N LEU A 84 10.54 3.22 -7.31
CA LEU A 84 10.79 3.74 -5.97
C LEU A 84 11.41 5.16 -5.98
N SER A 85 11.39 5.85 -7.10
CA SER A 85 11.89 7.21 -7.19
C SER A 85 11.09 8.12 -6.26
N LYS A 86 11.78 9.02 -5.56
CA LYS A 86 11.11 10.02 -4.75
C LYS A 86 10.37 10.98 -5.66
N LEU A 87 9.08 11.15 -5.42
CA LEU A 87 8.32 12.22 -6.06
C LEU A 87 8.90 13.55 -5.59
N SER A 88 9.26 14.40 -6.55
CA SER A 88 9.55 15.80 -6.23
C SER A 88 8.22 16.50 -5.93
N ILE A 89 8.17 17.16 -4.76
CA ILE A 89 7.07 18.07 -4.47
C ILE A 89 7.30 19.30 -5.32
N ASP A 90 6.29 19.71 -6.09
CA ASP A 90 6.30 21.06 -6.66
C ASP A 90 5.99 22.05 -5.54
N THR A 91 7.03 22.52 -4.88
CA THR A 91 6.92 23.50 -3.78
C THR A 91 6.62 24.92 -4.27
N THR A 92 6.55 25.13 -5.59
CA THR A 92 6.33 26.46 -6.16
C THR A 92 4.90 26.96 -5.96
N LYS A 93 3.97 26.06 -5.63
CA LYS A 93 2.57 26.42 -5.33
C LYS A 93 2.33 26.47 -3.83
N THR A 94 2.91 27.42 -3.17
CA THR A 94 2.60 27.70 -1.76
C THR A 94 1.29 28.46 -1.70
N CYS A 95 0.35 27.91 -0.94
CA CYS A 95 -0.90 28.56 -0.64
C CYS A 95 -0.69 29.47 0.58
N ALA A 96 -0.61 30.77 0.36
CA ALA A 96 -0.44 31.74 1.45
C ALA A 96 -1.78 32.43 1.73
N TYR A 97 -2.23 32.37 2.99
CA TYR A 97 -3.39 33.14 3.42
C TYR A 97 -3.09 34.65 3.31
N PRO A 98 -4.02 35.48 2.79
CA PRO A 98 -5.42 35.21 2.41
C PRO A 98 -5.63 34.91 0.91
N VAL A 99 -4.60 34.71 0.13
CA VAL A 99 -4.64 34.68 -1.37
C VAL A 99 -4.82 33.26 -1.93
N CYS A 100 -5.05 32.29 -1.08
CA CYS A 100 -5.21 30.90 -1.49
C CYS A 100 -6.60 30.67 -2.08
N ASP A 101 -6.69 30.41 -3.37
CA ASP A 101 -7.93 29.99 -4.01
C ASP A 101 -8.19 28.49 -3.82
N MET A 102 -9.41 28.07 -4.08
CA MET A 102 -9.87 26.69 -3.91
C MET A 102 -9.11 25.69 -4.79
N ASN A 103 -8.69 26.08 -6.00
CA ASN A 103 -7.98 25.21 -6.92
C ASN A 103 -6.51 25.05 -6.55
N THR A 104 -5.88 26.13 -6.10
CA THR A 104 -4.51 26.10 -5.59
C THR A 104 -4.42 25.24 -4.33
N LEU A 105 -5.38 25.38 -3.42
CA LEU A 105 -5.47 24.53 -2.23
C LEU A 105 -5.64 23.06 -2.61
N ALA A 106 -6.56 22.75 -3.52
CA ALA A 106 -6.78 21.40 -4.00
C ALA A 106 -5.54 20.76 -4.64
N THR A 107 -4.80 21.56 -5.42
CA THR A 107 -3.55 21.11 -6.06
C THR A 107 -2.47 20.82 -5.00
N MET A 108 -2.35 21.67 -3.98
CA MET A 108 -1.44 21.43 -2.85
C MET A 108 -1.79 20.17 -2.08
N ASP A 109 -3.05 20.02 -1.68
CA ASP A 109 -3.53 18.83 -0.98
C ASP A 109 -3.22 17.55 -1.75
N PHE A 110 -3.40 17.59 -3.07
CA PHE A 110 -3.09 16.46 -3.93
C PHE A 110 -1.59 16.15 -3.98
N GLN A 111 -0.73 17.17 -4.08
CA GLN A 111 0.73 16.98 -4.08
C GLN A 111 1.22 16.46 -2.74
N GLU A 112 0.76 17.04 -1.63
CA GLU A 112 1.10 16.57 -0.29
C GLU A 112 0.68 15.13 -0.07
N MET A 113 -0.53 14.76 -0.52
CA MET A 113 -1.01 13.39 -0.38
C MET A 113 -0.19 12.41 -1.20
N LYS A 114 0.20 12.76 -2.44
CA LYS A 114 1.11 11.92 -3.24
C LYS A 114 2.42 11.62 -2.50
N VAL A 115 2.97 12.65 -1.86
CA VAL A 115 4.21 12.50 -1.09
C VAL A 115 3.99 11.64 0.14
N ALA A 116 2.90 11.87 0.89
CA ALA A 116 2.57 11.05 2.06
C ALA A 116 2.40 9.57 1.69
N VAL A 117 1.63 9.28 0.63
CA VAL A 117 1.45 7.91 0.13
C VAL A 117 2.78 7.29 -0.27
N ARG A 118 3.66 8.03 -0.94
CA ARG A 118 4.98 7.55 -1.35
C ARG A 118 5.93 7.34 -0.18
N ALA A 119 5.82 8.14 0.87
CA ALA A 119 6.67 8.02 2.06
C ALA A 119 6.27 6.83 2.94
N GLU A 120 4.98 6.56 3.06
CA GLU A 120 4.45 5.57 3.99
C GLU A 120 4.20 4.19 3.37
N LEU A 121 4.03 4.11 2.05
CA LEU A 121 3.77 2.87 1.34
C LEU A 121 4.86 2.56 0.30
N PRO A 122 5.29 1.29 0.18
CA PRO A 122 6.31 0.91 -0.80
C PRO A 122 5.82 1.18 -2.23
N ALA A 123 6.58 1.95 -3.01
CA ALA A 123 6.19 2.43 -4.34
C ALA A 123 4.78 3.06 -4.37
N GLY A 124 4.40 3.72 -3.27
CA GLY A 124 3.05 4.25 -3.06
C GLY A 124 2.63 5.22 -4.15
N GLY A 125 1.37 5.15 -4.55
CA GLY A 125 0.77 6.01 -5.55
C GLY A 125 -0.68 6.33 -5.22
N LEU A 126 -1.17 7.42 -5.78
CA LEU A 126 -2.52 7.91 -5.62
C LEU A 126 -3.18 8.01 -6.99
N PHE A 127 -4.33 7.41 -7.13
CA PHE A 127 -5.17 7.50 -8.32
C PHE A 127 -6.56 7.95 -7.90
N MET A 128 -7.10 8.97 -8.54
CA MET A 128 -8.45 9.46 -8.29
C MET A 128 -9.17 9.73 -9.59
N GLN A 129 -10.45 9.39 -9.61
CA GLN A 129 -11.34 9.65 -10.73
C GLN A 129 -12.68 10.12 -10.20
N ARG A 130 -13.20 11.24 -10.70
CA ARG A 130 -14.58 11.63 -10.42
C ARG A 130 -15.52 10.62 -11.05
N ASP A 131 -16.62 10.32 -10.35
CA ASP A 131 -17.63 9.46 -10.91
C ASP A 131 -18.29 10.16 -12.13
N SER A 132 -18.65 9.39 -13.14
CA SER A 132 -19.30 9.95 -14.31
C SER A 132 -20.61 9.21 -14.58
N SER A 133 -21.68 9.98 -14.62
CA SER A 133 -22.97 9.51 -15.11
C SER A 133 -23.29 10.23 -16.41
N SER A 134 -23.66 9.48 -17.44
CA SER A 134 -24.06 10.03 -18.74
C SER A 134 -23.01 10.94 -19.41
N GLY A 135 -21.71 10.67 -19.21
CA GLY A 135 -20.62 11.41 -19.83
C GLY A 135 -20.24 12.73 -19.14
N THR A 136 -20.92 13.08 -18.05
CA THR A 136 -20.59 14.28 -17.26
C THR A 136 -19.94 13.85 -15.94
N ALA A 137 -18.78 14.43 -15.61
CA ALA A 137 -18.10 14.15 -14.34
C ALA A 137 -18.93 14.68 -13.17
N SER A 138 -19.10 13.86 -12.13
CA SER A 138 -19.82 14.24 -10.91
C SER A 138 -19.09 15.36 -10.18
N THR A 139 -19.83 16.28 -9.62
CA THR A 139 -19.31 17.36 -8.77
C THR A 139 -19.23 16.97 -7.29
N THR A 140 -19.80 15.81 -6.92
CA THR A 140 -19.93 15.38 -5.52
C THR A 140 -19.50 13.95 -5.27
N GLU A 141 -19.25 13.14 -6.28
CA GLU A 141 -18.90 11.73 -6.13
C GLU A 141 -17.57 11.42 -6.82
N GLY A 142 -16.75 10.64 -6.13
CA GLY A 142 -15.46 10.25 -6.66
C GLY A 142 -15.02 8.87 -6.21
N ASN A 143 -14.06 8.34 -6.94
CA ASN A 143 -13.42 7.07 -6.74
C ASN A 143 -11.94 7.32 -6.45
N LEU A 144 -11.45 6.77 -5.35
CA LEU A 144 -10.08 6.93 -4.90
C LEU A 144 -9.41 5.57 -4.79
N TRP A 145 -8.20 5.46 -5.31
CA TRP A 145 -7.35 4.30 -5.15
C TRP A 145 -6.03 4.72 -4.52
N ILE A 146 -5.66 4.06 -3.43
CA ILE A 146 -4.30 4.08 -2.90
C ILE A 146 -3.62 2.82 -3.43
N VAL A 147 -2.49 3.01 -4.10
CA VAL A 147 -1.77 1.94 -4.79
C VAL A 147 -0.41 1.75 -4.14
N TRP A 148 0.01 0.51 -3.93
CA TRP A 148 1.35 0.19 -3.40
C TRP A 148 1.86 -1.14 -3.94
N GLN A 149 3.14 -1.41 -3.71
CA GLN A 149 3.79 -2.64 -4.10
C GLN A 149 4.06 -3.51 -2.86
N GLU A 150 3.63 -4.76 -2.90
CA GLU A 150 4.01 -5.75 -1.89
C GLU A 150 5.28 -6.50 -2.29
N PRO A 151 6.12 -6.93 -1.31
CA PRO A 151 7.29 -7.75 -1.61
C PRO A 151 6.92 -9.02 -2.39
N ARG A 152 7.72 -9.37 -3.40
CA ARG A 152 7.47 -10.52 -4.31
C ARG A 152 7.28 -11.86 -3.61
N THR A 153 7.89 -12.05 -2.44
CA THR A 153 7.74 -13.27 -1.64
C THR A 153 6.29 -13.59 -1.27
N PHE A 154 5.43 -12.59 -1.21
CA PHE A 154 4.00 -12.77 -0.90
C PHE A 154 3.12 -12.92 -2.13
N ALA A 155 3.47 -12.26 -3.22
CA ALA A 155 2.77 -12.42 -4.50
C ALA A 155 2.85 -13.87 -5.00
N ALA A 156 3.96 -14.56 -4.75
CA ALA A 156 4.15 -15.96 -5.09
C ALA A 156 3.32 -16.92 -4.23
N LEU A 157 3.01 -16.56 -2.98
CA LEU A 157 2.28 -17.43 -2.05
C LEU A 157 0.77 -17.36 -2.24
N ASN A 158 0.24 -16.32 -2.88
CA ASN A 158 -1.20 -16.16 -3.04
C ASN A 158 -1.61 -15.40 -4.31
N PRO A 159 -1.39 -15.98 -5.50
CA PRO A 159 -1.71 -15.29 -6.75
C PRO A 159 -3.23 -15.15 -6.99
N LEU A 160 -4.08 -15.87 -6.24
CA LEU A 160 -5.50 -16.00 -6.55
C LEU A 160 -6.46 -15.39 -5.52
N LEU A 161 -5.99 -15.02 -4.32
CA LEU A 161 -6.89 -14.65 -3.23
C LEU A 161 -7.30 -13.17 -3.17
N PHE A 162 -6.66 -12.29 -3.95
CA PHE A 162 -6.99 -10.86 -3.89
C PHE A 162 -6.99 -10.24 -5.28
N SER A 163 -8.12 -10.28 -5.96
CA SER A 163 -8.40 -9.31 -7.01
C SER A 163 -8.67 -7.97 -6.30
N ASP A 164 -7.62 -7.21 -6.02
CA ASP A 164 -7.80 -5.83 -5.63
C ASP A 164 -8.45 -5.10 -6.82
N ASN A 165 -9.39 -4.23 -6.53
CA ASN A 165 -10.09 -3.45 -7.56
C ASN A 165 -9.20 -2.31 -8.08
N CYS A 166 -8.04 -2.68 -8.64
CA CYS A 166 -7.12 -1.73 -9.24
C CYS A 166 -7.66 -1.18 -10.56
N PRO A 167 -7.47 0.10 -10.86
CA PRO A 167 -7.86 0.65 -12.15
C PRO A 167 -7.02 0.03 -13.29
N ALA A 168 -7.64 -0.15 -14.46
CA ALA A 168 -6.98 -0.76 -15.61
C ALA A 168 -5.71 -0.01 -16.02
N GLU A 169 -5.71 1.30 -15.92
CA GLU A 169 -4.57 2.15 -16.23
C GLU A 169 -3.32 1.84 -15.39
N VAL A 170 -3.53 1.36 -14.16
CA VAL A 170 -2.45 0.93 -13.27
C VAL A 170 -2.04 -0.50 -13.59
N THR A 171 -3.00 -1.41 -13.78
CA THR A 171 -2.70 -2.83 -14.03
C THR A 171 -2.11 -3.08 -15.40
N ASP A 172 -2.48 -2.31 -16.42
CA ASP A 172 -1.97 -2.45 -17.78
C ASP A 172 -0.54 -1.91 -17.92
N THR A 173 -0.20 -0.91 -17.11
CA THR A 173 1.14 -0.31 -17.13
C THR A 173 2.12 -1.09 -16.24
N TYR A 174 1.67 -1.64 -15.10
CA TYR A 174 2.52 -2.27 -14.10
C TYR A 174 2.12 -3.73 -13.89
N THR A 175 2.71 -4.61 -14.67
CA THR A 175 2.36 -6.04 -14.69
C THR A 175 3.20 -6.91 -13.77
N ASP A 176 4.46 -6.51 -13.48
CA ASP A 176 5.38 -7.30 -12.63
C ASP A 176 6.32 -6.39 -11.81
N PRO A 177 6.18 -6.36 -10.49
CA PRO A 177 5.13 -7.00 -9.69
C PRO A 177 3.80 -6.24 -9.81
N LYS A 178 2.70 -6.98 -9.76
CA LYS A 178 1.37 -6.38 -9.77
C LYS A 178 1.19 -5.49 -8.54
N PRO A 179 0.69 -4.27 -8.70
CA PRO A 179 0.37 -3.38 -7.58
C PRO A 179 -0.81 -3.92 -6.78
N ARG A 180 -0.87 -3.50 -5.52
CA ARG A 180 -2.04 -3.68 -4.65
C ARG A 180 -2.80 -2.37 -4.57
N CYS A 181 -4.10 -2.44 -4.46
CA CYS A 181 -4.95 -1.26 -4.43
C CYS A 181 -5.95 -1.33 -3.28
N LEU A 182 -6.13 -0.20 -2.62
CA LEU A 182 -7.28 0.07 -1.78
C LEU A 182 -8.22 0.98 -2.57
N TYR A 183 -9.42 0.51 -2.84
CA TYR A 183 -10.47 1.29 -3.51
C TYR A 183 -11.45 1.85 -2.49
N VAL A 184 -11.77 3.12 -2.60
CA VAL A 184 -12.78 3.80 -1.79
C VAL A 184 -13.61 4.70 -2.70
N ARG A 185 -14.91 4.46 -2.75
CA ARG A 185 -15.88 5.40 -3.33
C ARG A 185 -16.32 6.36 -2.24
N PHE A 186 -16.36 7.64 -2.55
CA PHE A 186 -16.82 8.66 -1.61
C PHE A 186 -17.82 9.60 -2.25
N LYS A 187 -18.60 10.24 -1.37
CA LYS A 187 -19.54 11.29 -1.69
C LYS A 187 -19.29 12.46 -0.74
N LEU A 188 -19.31 13.68 -1.29
CA LEU A 188 -19.17 14.94 -0.54
C LEU A 188 -20.47 15.36 0.10
#